data_8cc3f115403b516a605fa072d91b0bc3
#
_entry.id   8cc3f115403b516a605fa072d91b0bc3
#
_cell.length_a   1.000
_cell.length_b   1.000
_cell.length_c   1.000
_cell.angle_alpha   90.00
_cell.angle_beta   90.00
_cell.angle_gamma   90.00
#
_symmetry.space_group_name_H-M   'P 1'
#
loop_
_entity.id
_entity.type
_entity.pdbx_description
1 polymer ?
#
loop_
_entity_poly.entity_id
_entity_poly.type
_entity_poly.pdbx_seq_one_letter_code
_entity_poly.pdbx_strand_id
1 'polypeptide(L)'
;MGEPFEIQGWTGYSFHGRKDKHSDFKWHWYHFSGTGFDDAQKRSGVFQIQGEGKAWSEGVDSENGNYDFLLCNDIDLDHPEVVSELNRWGKWVSNELNLDGMRLDAIKHMKDQFVAQFLDAVRSERGNDFYAVGEYWNGDLEALDAYIEAVGHKVNLFDVPLHYNMFQASQEGKDYDLRDILKDTLVEHHPDLAVTIVDNHDTQRGSSLESNVGDWFKPLAYGLILLMKEGYPCLFYGDYYGIKGEKSPHTRIIDILLDARRKYAYGDQIEYFDHPSTIGFIRTGDEEHNGSGLVFLMSNDEAGSKICLLYTSDAADDL
;
A
#
# COMPACT_ATOMS: atom_id res chain seq x y z
N MET A 1 27.45 22.14 -5.81
CA MET A 1 26.78 22.75 -4.66
C MET A 1 27.09 24.22 -4.67
N GLY A 2 26.12 25.10 -4.37
CA GLY A 2 26.36 26.55 -4.23
C GLY A 2 27.05 26.88 -2.91
N GLU A 3 27.45 28.14 -2.76
CA GLU A 3 27.94 28.63 -1.46
C GLU A 3 26.83 28.57 -0.40
N PRO A 4 27.14 28.17 0.85
CA PRO A 4 26.17 28.18 1.94
C PRO A 4 25.59 29.59 2.17
N PHE A 5 24.29 29.64 2.44
CA PHE A 5 23.60 30.89 2.74
C PHE A 5 22.52 30.65 3.79
N GLU A 6 22.11 31.72 4.47
CA GLU A 6 21.07 31.65 5.51
C GLU A 6 19.67 31.62 4.87
N ILE A 7 18.82 30.71 5.36
CA ILE A 7 17.41 30.63 5.01
C ILE A 7 16.55 30.62 6.27
N GLN A 8 15.27 30.94 6.13
CA GLN A 8 14.28 30.80 7.19
C GLN A 8 13.36 29.63 6.89
N GLY A 9 13.52 28.54 7.64
CA GLY A 9 12.68 27.35 7.55
C GLY A 9 11.77 27.17 8.77
N TRP A 10 10.69 26.40 8.60
CA TRP A 10 9.76 26.03 9.67
C TRP A 10 10.21 24.75 10.38
N THR A 11 11.31 24.84 11.12
CA THR A 11 11.99 23.69 11.74
C THR A 11 11.97 23.71 13.26
N GLY A 12 11.35 24.72 13.89
CA GLY A 12 11.30 24.86 15.33
C GLY A 12 9.88 24.69 15.88
N TYR A 13 9.65 23.64 16.70
CA TYR A 13 8.34 23.38 17.31
C TYR A 13 8.49 23.10 18.79
N SER A 14 7.90 23.96 19.63
CA SER A 14 8.00 23.88 21.09
C SER A 14 6.73 23.42 21.80
N PHE A 15 5.60 23.38 21.10
CA PHE A 15 4.31 22.87 21.58
C PHE A 15 3.87 23.38 22.96
N HIS A 16 3.97 24.68 23.22
CA HIS A 16 3.67 25.30 24.52
C HIS A 16 2.30 24.92 25.10
N GLY A 17 1.30 24.65 24.24
CA GLY A 17 -0.03 24.24 24.69
C GLY A 17 -0.10 22.88 25.39
N ARG A 18 0.89 22.03 25.20
CA ARG A 18 0.95 20.70 25.82
C ARG A 18 1.51 20.70 27.24
N LYS A 19 2.24 21.75 27.65
CA LYS A 19 2.90 21.86 28.96
C LYS A 19 3.75 20.62 29.29
N ASP A 20 4.42 20.07 28.28
CA ASP A 20 5.26 18.85 28.34
C ASP A 20 4.54 17.59 28.85
N LYS A 21 3.19 17.56 28.79
CA LYS A 21 2.37 16.47 29.35
C LYS A 21 2.71 15.08 28.76
N HIS A 22 2.97 15.04 27.44
CA HIS A 22 3.21 13.77 26.72
C HIS A 22 4.67 13.60 26.33
N SER A 23 5.38 14.69 26.08
CA SER A 23 6.80 14.73 25.78
C SER A 23 7.35 16.13 26.05
N ASP A 24 8.57 16.19 26.54
CA ASP A 24 9.35 17.44 26.67
C ASP A 24 10.20 17.72 25.41
N PHE A 25 10.20 16.81 24.43
CA PHE A 25 10.92 16.96 23.17
C PHE A 25 10.50 18.22 22.42
N LYS A 26 11.48 18.95 21.92
CA LYS A 26 11.30 20.14 21.07
C LYS A 26 12.03 19.95 19.77
N TRP A 27 11.37 20.26 18.68
CA TRP A 27 11.98 20.21 17.37
C TRP A 27 12.83 21.46 17.15
N HIS A 28 14.02 21.24 16.60
CA HIS A 28 14.97 22.28 16.22
C HIS A 28 15.45 22.01 14.80
N TRP A 29 16.08 23.00 14.17
CA TRP A 29 16.59 22.90 12.81
C TRP A 29 17.51 21.71 12.58
N TYR A 30 18.29 21.33 13.57
CA TYR A 30 19.24 20.20 13.49
C TYR A 30 18.58 18.81 13.54
N HIS A 31 17.28 18.73 13.72
CA HIS A 31 16.50 17.50 13.59
C HIS A 31 16.01 17.23 12.15
N PHE A 32 16.44 18.06 11.20
CA PHE A 32 16.05 17.95 9.79
C PHE A 32 17.28 17.89 8.91
N SER A 33 17.17 17.18 7.76
CA SER A 33 18.21 17.08 6.73
C SER A 33 18.06 18.18 5.70
N GLY A 34 16.82 18.63 5.44
CA GLY A 34 16.52 19.63 4.45
C GLY A 34 15.19 20.34 4.63
N THR A 35 14.96 21.33 3.77
CA THR A 35 13.66 22.03 3.68
C THR A 35 13.33 22.38 2.24
N GLY A 36 12.04 22.37 1.90
CA GLY A 36 11.55 22.70 0.55
C GLY A 36 11.22 24.18 0.34
N PHE A 37 11.33 25.02 1.38
CA PHE A 37 10.91 26.41 1.28
C PHE A 37 11.74 27.34 2.16
N ASP A 38 12.15 28.48 1.57
CA ASP A 38 12.77 29.61 2.25
C ASP A 38 11.71 30.69 2.51
N ASP A 39 11.29 30.85 3.77
CA ASP A 39 10.24 31.79 4.15
C ASP A 39 10.71 33.26 4.07
N ALA A 40 12.00 33.52 4.25
CA ALA A 40 12.54 34.87 4.15
C ALA A 40 12.47 35.42 2.71
N GLN A 41 12.80 34.58 1.74
CA GLN A 41 12.79 34.96 0.30
C GLN A 41 11.52 34.51 -0.43
N LYS A 42 10.58 33.82 0.26
CA LYS A 42 9.32 33.28 -0.31
C LYS A 42 9.55 32.43 -1.57
N ARG A 43 10.56 31.57 -1.54
CA ARG A 43 10.91 30.72 -2.68
C ARG A 43 10.96 29.24 -2.31
N SER A 44 10.48 28.41 -3.22
CA SER A 44 10.67 26.97 -3.16
C SER A 44 12.02 26.55 -3.71
N GLY A 45 12.55 25.43 -3.20
CA GLY A 45 13.81 24.84 -3.66
C GLY A 45 14.19 23.66 -2.78
N VAL A 46 15.24 22.94 -3.17
CA VAL A 46 15.81 21.87 -2.36
C VAL A 46 16.97 22.47 -1.56
N PHE A 47 16.78 22.69 -0.28
CA PHE A 47 17.75 23.30 0.60
C PHE A 47 18.26 22.28 1.61
N GLN A 48 19.48 21.80 1.41
CA GLN A 48 20.13 20.91 2.37
C GLN A 48 20.62 21.71 3.58
N ILE A 49 20.28 21.27 4.79
CA ILE A 49 20.77 21.85 6.02
C ILE A 49 22.23 21.48 6.21
N GLN A 50 23.07 22.47 6.48
CA GLN A 50 24.52 22.30 6.70
C GLN A 50 24.81 22.16 8.20
N GLY A 51 25.72 21.24 8.54
CA GLY A 51 26.17 21.00 9.92
C GLY A 51 26.97 19.71 10.04
N GLU A 52 27.53 19.47 11.21
CA GLU A 52 28.23 18.22 11.49
C GLU A 52 27.25 17.04 11.44
N GLY A 53 27.59 16.01 10.67
CA GLY A 53 26.75 14.84 10.46
C GLY A 53 25.52 15.05 9.58
N LYS A 54 25.34 16.21 8.96
CA LYS A 54 24.22 16.51 8.08
C LYS A 54 24.44 16.02 6.66
N ALA A 55 23.58 15.11 6.23
CA ALA A 55 23.51 14.59 4.88
C ALA A 55 22.05 14.22 4.55
N TRP A 56 21.76 13.98 3.28
CA TRP A 56 20.54 13.29 2.90
C TRP A 56 20.60 11.84 3.36
N SER A 57 19.47 11.28 3.78
CA SER A 57 19.37 9.88 4.20
C SER A 57 19.81 8.92 3.11
N GLU A 58 20.52 7.86 3.51
CA GLU A 58 20.71 6.66 2.70
C GLU A 58 19.64 5.62 3.04
N GLY A 59 19.34 4.67 2.14
CA GLY A 59 18.29 3.66 2.35
C GLY A 59 16.88 4.19 2.08
N VAL A 60 16.77 5.16 1.19
CA VAL A 60 15.53 5.65 0.57
C VAL A 60 15.50 5.26 -0.91
N ASP A 61 14.32 5.32 -1.54
CA ASP A 61 14.20 5.08 -2.99
C ASP A 61 15.09 6.03 -3.79
N SER A 62 15.66 5.54 -4.88
CA SER A 62 16.60 6.28 -5.71
C SER A 62 15.97 7.23 -6.73
N GLU A 63 14.63 7.31 -6.77
CA GLU A 63 13.85 8.03 -7.78
C GLU A 63 14.31 9.49 -7.98
N ASN A 64 14.51 10.23 -6.89
CA ASN A 64 14.98 11.61 -6.92
C ASN A 64 16.38 11.77 -6.27
N GLY A 65 17.09 10.68 -6.10
CA GLY A 65 18.29 10.65 -5.27
C GLY A 65 17.92 10.80 -3.78
N ASN A 66 18.92 11.06 -2.94
CA ASN A 66 18.74 11.08 -1.49
C ASN A 66 18.03 12.35 -0.96
N TYR A 67 17.73 13.33 -1.80
CA TYR A 67 16.99 14.53 -1.40
C TYR A 67 15.47 14.37 -1.55
N ASP A 68 14.98 13.14 -1.68
CA ASP A 68 13.59 12.84 -1.93
C ASP A 68 12.73 13.01 -0.68
N PHE A 69 12.28 14.23 -0.45
CA PHE A 69 11.26 14.56 0.53
C PHE A 69 10.03 15.17 -0.16
N LEU A 70 8.86 14.67 0.20
CA LEU A 70 7.61 15.02 -0.50
C LEU A 70 7.16 16.45 -0.25
N LEU A 71 7.18 16.89 1.01
CA LEU A 71 6.61 18.17 1.43
C LEU A 71 7.38 18.79 2.59
N CYS A 72 7.52 20.12 2.57
CA CYS A 72 8.02 20.94 3.67
C CYS A 72 9.46 20.62 4.10
N ASN A 73 9.61 19.91 5.22
CA ASN A 73 10.91 19.66 5.83
C ASN A 73 11.17 18.16 5.93
N ASP A 74 12.36 17.76 5.52
CA ASP A 74 12.83 16.40 5.63
C ASP A 74 13.37 16.11 7.04
N ILE A 75 12.78 15.13 7.72
CA ILE A 75 13.17 14.73 9.07
C ILE A 75 14.42 13.86 9.00
N ASP A 76 15.44 14.21 9.79
CA ASP A 76 16.69 13.46 9.89
C ASP A 76 16.47 12.17 10.70
N LEU A 77 16.15 11.08 9.98
CA LEU A 77 15.93 9.76 10.58
C LEU A 77 17.24 9.04 11.00
N ASP A 78 18.39 9.69 10.85
CA ASP A 78 19.68 9.27 11.42
C ASP A 78 19.97 9.97 12.76
N HIS A 79 19.25 11.05 13.10
CA HIS A 79 19.47 11.80 14.34
C HIS A 79 18.96 11.02 15.56
N PRO A 80 19.81 10.69 16.57
CA PRO A 80 19.43 9.83 17.68
C PRO A 80 18.24 10.32 18.50
N GLU A 81 18.12 11.63 18.72
CA GLU A 81 17.00 12.23 19.47
C GLU A 81 15.68 12.07 18.69
N VAL A 82 15.72 12.23 17.36
CA VAL A 82 14.56 12.06 16.48
C VAL A 82 14.09 10.61 16.50
N VAL A 83 15.00 9.66 16.29
CA VAL A 83 14.70 8.22 16.31
C VAL A 83 14.11 7.81 17.65
N SER A 84 14.73 8.26 18.77
CA SER A 84 14.24 7.98 20.12
C SER A 84 12.82 8.52 20.34
N GLU A 85 12.57 9.77 19.94
CA GLU A 85 11.27 10.41 20.12
C GLU A 85 10.18 9.76 19.26
N LEU A 86 10.47 9.44 18.00
CA LEU A 86 9.51 8.78 17.11
C LEU A 86 9.19 7.36 17.58
N ASN A 87 10.18 6.59 18.04
CA ASN A 87 9.92 5.27 18.62
C ASN A 87 9.08 5.37 19.90
N ARG A 88 9.36 6.34 20.76
CA ARG A 88 8.55 6.63 21.94
C ARG A 88 7.12 7.01 21.58
N TRP A 89 6.96 7.89 20.57
CA TRP A 89 5.66 8.30 20.06
C TRP A 89 4.87 7.11 19.50
N GLY A 90 5.51 6.24 18.71
CA GLY A 90 4.87 5.05 18.14
C GLY A 90 4.31 4.12 19.22
N LYS A 91 5.10 3.86 20.27
CA LYS A 91 4.64 3.10 21.44
C LYS A 91 3.47 3.77 22.16
N TRP A 92 3.59 5.08 22.40
CA TRP A 92 2.55 5.82 23.09
C TRP A 92 1.23 5.85 22.30
N VAL A 93 1.26 6.20 21.02
CA VAL A 93 0.02 6.32 20.21
C VAL A 93 -0.65 4.98 20.01
N SER A 94 0.12 3.90 19.80
CA SER A 94 -0.45 2.56 19.63
C SER A 94 -1.12 2.04 20.91
N ASN A 95 -0.58 2.36 22.08
CA ASN A 95 -1.19 2.03 23.37
C ASN A 95 -2.37 2.94 23.73
N GLU A 96 -2.22 4.26 23.57
CA GLU A 96 -3.27 5.24 23.91
C GLU A 96 -4.56 5.03 23.11
N LEU A 97 -4.42 4.69 21.83
CA LEU A 97 -5.54 4.43 20.93
C LEU A 97 -5.91 2.94 20.84
N ASN A 98 -5.19 2.07 21.54
CA ASN A 98 -5.34 0.62 21.47
C ASN A 98 -5.37 0.09 20.03
N LEU A 99 -4.38 0.48 19.23
CA LEU A 99 -4.30 0.12 17.81
C LEU A 99 -3.91 -1.36 17.63
N ASP A 100 -4.51 -2.03 16.66
CA ASP A 100 -4.13 -3.38 16.22
C ASP A 100 -3.14 -3.33 15.05
N GLY A 101 -2.98 -2.17 14.40
CA GLY A 101 -2.05 -1.97 13.30
C GLY A 101 -1.93 -0.52 12.85
N MET A 102 -1.06 -0.28 11.86
CA MET A 102 -0.79 1.03 11.26
C MET A 102 -0.65 0.94 9.75
N ARG A 103 -1.13 1.97 9.03
CA ARG A 103 -0.63 2.30 7.70
C ARG A 103 0.51 3.31 7.84
N LEU A 104 1.62 3.02 7.22
CA LEU A 104 2.77 3.90 7.11
C LEU A 104 2.77 4.55 5.72
N ASP A 105 2.62 5.86 5.71
CA ASP A 105 2.53 6.69 4.51
C ASP A 105 3.90 6.92 3.89
N ALA A 106 4.00 6.91 2.56
CA ALA A 106 5.17 7.33 1.79
C ALA A 106 6.53 6.75 2.25
N ILE A 107 6.56 5.47 2.64
CA ILE A 107 7.75 4.86 3.25
C ILE A 107 8.95 4.75 2.30
N LYS A 108 8.76 4.88 0.98
CA LYS A 108 9.87 4.92 0.03
C LYS A 108 10.78 6.14 0.24
N HIS A 109 10.25 7.20 0.85
CA HIS A 109 10.97 8.44 1.19
C HIS A 109 11.52 8.44 2.63
N MET A 110 11.36 7.33 3.36
CA MET A 110 11.87 7.14 4.71
C MET A 110 13.00 6.13 4.70
N LYS A 111 13.99 6.34 5.57
CA LYS A 111 15.05 5.37 5.75
C LYS A 111 14.49 4.00 6.14
N ASP A 112 14.78 2.98 5.35
CA ASP A 112 14.29 1.61 5.52
C ASP A 112 14.60 1.03 6.92
N GLN A 113 15.86 1.20 7.39
CA GLN A 113 16.28 0.78 8.71
C GLN A 113 15.50 1.45 9.85
N PHE A 114 15.11 2.75 9.66
CA PHE A 114 14.25 3.43 10.63
C PHE A 114 12.86 2.80 10.67
N VAL A 115 12.25 2.51 9.53
CA VAL A 115 10.93 1.86 9.46
C VAL A 115 10.96 0.50 10.15
N ALA A 116 11.98 -0.32 9.90
CA ALA A 116 12.17 -1.61 10.56
C ALA A 116 12.30 -1.45 12.09
N GLN A 117 13.12 -0.52 12.54
CA GLN A 117 13.35 -0.26 13.97
C GLN A 117 12.11 0.31 14.67
N PHE A 118 11.35 1.19 13.99
CA PHE A 118 10.11 1.75 14.50
C PHE A 118 9.06 0.66 14.73
N LEU A 119 8.91 -0.28 13.78
CA LEU A 119 8.00 -1.41 13.93
C LEU A 119 8.42 -2.35 15.05
N ASP A 120 9.72 -2.62 15.22
CA ASP A 120 10.23 -3.40 16.36
C ASP A 120 9.90 -2.71 17.69
N ALA A 121 10.08 -1.40 17.76
CA ALA A 121 9.75 -0.63 18.95
C ALA A 121 8.24 -0.70 19.28
N VAL A 122 7.36 -0.54 18.31
CA VAL A 122 5.90 -0.64 18.51
C VAL A 122 5.52 -2.07 18.92
N ARG A 123 6.04 -3.09 18.23
CA ARG A 123 5.77 -4.51 18.51
C ARG A 123 6.28 -4.96 19.86
N SER A 124 7.32 -4.34 20.40
CA SER A 124 7.79 -4.62 21.77
C SER A 124 6.73 -4.31 22.84
N GLU A 125 5.78 -3.43 22.55
CA GLU A 125 4.68 -3.07 23.46
C GLU A 125 3.36 -3.74 23.09
N ARG A 126 3.09 -3.86 21.79
CA ARG A 126 1.78 -4.33 21.27
C ARG A 126 1.74 -5.81 20.94
N GLY A 127 2.89 -6.45 20.82
CA GLY A 127 3.04 -7.84 20.38
C GLY A 127 3.38 -7.95 18.89
N ASN A 128 3.87 -9.13 18.50
CA ASN A 128 4.34 -9.40 17.15
C ASN A 128 3.21 -9.39 16.11
N ASP A 129 1.97 -9.60 16.53
CA ASP A 129 0.80 -9.60 15.67
C ASP A 129 0.33 -8.19 15.28
N PHE A 130 0.99 -7.15 15.80
CA PHE A 130 0.68 -5.77 15.40
C PHE A 130 0.90 -5.58 13.91
N TYR A 131 -0.20 -5.36 13.19
CA TYR A 131 -0.22 -5.28 11.73
C TYR A 131 0.40 -3.98 11.23
N ALA A 132 1.15 -4.04 10.15
CA ALA A 132 1.68 -2.86 9.48
C ALA A 132 1.56 -3.01 7.97
N VAL A 133 1.01 -1.99 7.31
CA VAL A 133 1.03 -1.85 5.85
C VAL A 133 1.71 -0.54 5.47
N GLY A 134 2.64 -0.61 4.54
CA GLY A 134 3.39 0.54 4.05
C GLY A 134 2.99 0.93 2.63
N GLU A 135 2.98 2.22 2.38
CA GLU A 135 2.85 2.75 1.04
C GLU A 135 4.23 2.98 0.44
N TYR A 136 4.70 2.00 -0.33
CA TYR A 136 5.87 2.13 -1.20
C TYR A 136 5.37 2.26 -2.64
N TRP A 137 5.08 3.50 -3.06
CA TRP A 137 4.45 3.73 -4.36
C TRP A 137 5.46 3.62 -5.49
N ASN A 138 5.64 2.40 -5.99
CA ASN A 138 6.48 2.06 -7.13
C ASN A 138 5.84 0.89 -7.89
N GLY A 139 5.78 0.98 -9.22
CA GLY A 139 5.25 -0.09 -10.08
C GLY A 139 6.28 -1.17 -10.44
N ASP A 140 7.52 -1.02 -10.00
CA ASP A 140 8.59 -1.98 -10.24
C ASP A 140 8.67 -2.98 -9.07
N LEU A 141 8.40 -4.26 -9.37
CA LEU A 141 8.45 -5.33 -8.37
C LEU A 141 9.85 -5.49 -7.76
N GLU A 142 10.94 -5.31 -8.53
CA GLU A 142 12.30 -5.43 -8.00
C GLU A 142 12.57 -4.38 -6.89
N ALA A 143 12.00 -3.18 -7.01
CA ALA A 143 12.10 -2.16 -5.97
C ALA A 143 11.33 -2.54 -4.69
N LEU A 144 10.14 -3.15 -4.84
CA LEU A 144 9.36 -3.64 -3.70
C LEU A 144 10.07 -4.81 -3.01
N ASP A 145 10.59 -5.77 -3.78
CA ASP A 145 11.35 -6.92 -3.27
C ASP A 145 12.58 -6.45 -2.48
N ALA A 146 13.36 -5.53 -3.05
CA ALA A 146 14.52 -4.96 -2.38
C ALA A 146 14.15 -4.26 -1.05
N TYR A 147 13.03 -3.54 -1.02
CA TYR A 147 12.55 -2.90 0.20
C TYR A 147 12.09 -3.91 1.25
N ILE A 148 11.33 -4.95 0.85
CA ILE A 148 10.90 -6.03 1.76
C ILE A 148 12.11 -6.68 2.44
N GLU A 149 13.15 -6.99 1.67
CA GLU A 149 14.40 -7.54 2.22
C GLU A 149 15.09 -6.56 3.18
N ALA A 150 15.19 -5.27 2.80
CA ALA A 150 15.84 -4.25 3.62
C ALA A 150 15.16 -4.03 4.97
N VAL A 151 13.82 -4.12 5.03
CA VAL A 151 13.06 -4.01 6.29
C VAL A 151 12.88 -5.34 7.02
N GLY A 152 13.42 -6.45 6.48
CA GLY A 152 13.37 -7.78 7.08
C GLY A 152 11.97 -8.38 7.16
N HIS A 153 11.16 -8.23 6.11
CA HIS A 153 9.78 -8.74 5.98
C HIS A 153 8.82 -8.26 7.09
N LYS A 154 9.07 -7.06 7.66
CA LYS A 154 8.32 -6.57 8.82
C LYS A 154 7.06 -5.79 8.48
N VAL A 155 6.84 -5.47 7.21
CA VAL A 155 5.73 -4.64 6.74
C VAL A 155 5.11 -5.25 5.50
N ASN A 156 3.78 -5.25 5.45
CA ASN A 156 3.04 -5.53 4.22
C ASN A 156 3.09 -4.31 3.31
N LEU A 157 3.05 -4.48 2.01
CA LEU A 157 3.03 -3.38 1.06
C LEU A 157 1.76 -3.41 0.21
N PHE A 158 1.29 -2.24 -0.20
CA PHE A 158 0.29 -2.17 -1.26
C PHE A 158 0.87 -2.69 -2.57
N ASP A 159 0.10 -3.55 -3.25
CA ASP A 159 0.48 -4.13 -4.53
C ASP A 159 0.26 -3.12 -5.67
N VAL A 160 1.22 -2.20 -5.79
CA VAL A 160 1.19 -1.15 -6.81
C VAL A 160 1.38 -1.72 -8.21
N PRO A 161 2.25 -2.73 -8.47
CA PRO A 161 2.29 -3.42 -9.75
C PRO A 161 0.93 -3.97 -10.18
N LEU A 162 0.19 -4.66 -9.30
CA LEU A 162 -1.14 -5.17 -9.61
C LEU A 162 -2.13 -4.05 -9.95
N HIS A 163 -2.09 -2.94 -9.20
CA HIS A 163 -2.88 -1.76 -9.53
C HIS A 163 -2.61 -1.29 -10.97
N TYR A 164 -1.34 -1.17 -11.36
CA TYR A 164 -0.98 -0.75 -12.72
C TYR A 164 -1.36 -1.76 -13.79
N ASN A 165 -1.26 -3.06 -13.54
CA ASN A 165 -1.75 -4.09 -14.45
C ASN A 165 -3.27 -3.95 -14.67
N MET A 166 -4.06 -3.75 -13.60
CA MET A 166 -5.50 -3.52 -13.71
C MET A 166 -5.84 -2.19 -14.39
N PHE A 167 -5.08 -1.14 -14.11
CA PHE A 167 -5.23 0.14 -14.79
C PHE A 167 -5.00 -0.04 -16.30
N GLN A 168 -3.88 -0.64 -16.70
CA GLN A 168 -3.55 -0.90 -18.10
C GLN A 168 -4.62 -1.76 -18.78
N ALA A 169 -5.04 -2.87 -18.15
CA ALA A 169 -6.12 -3.72 -18.66
C ALA A 169 -7.41 -2.93 -18.91
N SER A 170 -7.73 -1.99 -18.02
CA SER A 170 -8.90 -1.13 -18.17
C SER A 170 -8.81 -0.13 -19.33
N GLN A 171 -7.58 0.27 -19.73
CA GLN A 171 -7.34 1.19 -20.83
C GLN A 171 -7.29 0.47 -22.20
N GLU A 172 -6.63 -0.69 -22.24
CA GLU A 172 -6.44 -1.46 -23.47
C GLU A 172 -7.68 -2.32 -23.83
N GLY A 173 -8.52 -2.60 -22.83
CA GLY A 173 -9.74 -3.40 -23.06
C GLY A 173 -9.39 -4.79 -23.59
N LYS A 174 -10.02 -5.19 -24.70
CA LYS A 174 -9.85 -6.51 -25.32
C LYS A 174 -8.43 -6.80 -25.84
N ASP A 175 -7.62 -5.77 -26.01
CA ASP A 175 -6.25 -5.92 -26.52
C ASP A 175 -5.26 -6.26 -25.39
N TYR A 176 -5.65 -6.13 -24.12
CA TYR A 176 -4.86 -6.57 -22.98
C TYR A 176 -4.94 -8.08 -22.80
N ASP A 177 -3.81 -8.73 -22.62
CA ASP A 177 -3.75 -10.18 -22.33
C ASP A 177 -3.98 -10.43 -20.83
N LEU A 178 -5.18 -10.91 -20.47
CA LEU A 178 -5.53 -11.18 -19.08
C LEU A 178 -4.65 -12.21 -18.38
N ARG A 179 -3.89 -13.05 -19.12
CA ARG A 179 -2.96 -14.00 -18.52
C ARG A 179 -1.84 -13.30 -17.76
N ASP A 180 -1.55 -12.05 -18.12
CA ASP A 180 -0.51 -11.23 -17.51
C ASP A 180 -1.01 -10.40 -16.33
N ILE A 181 -2.29 -10.50 -15.92
CA ILE A 181 -2.88 -9.63 -14.89
C ILE A 181 -2.17 -9.71 -13.53
N LEU A 182 -1.67 -10.88 -13.15
CA LEU A 182 -0.91 -11.09 -11.90
C LEU A 182 0.60 -11.12 -12.12
N LYS A 183 1.06 -11.03 -13.38
CA LYS A 183 2.47 -11.12 -13.70
C LYS A 183 3.26 -9.95 -13.14
N ASP A 184 4.44 -10.26 -12.58
CA ASP A 184 5.35 -9.29 -11.98
C ASP A 184 4.66 -8.42 -10.90
N THR A 185 3.73 -9.01 -10.13
CA THR A 185 3.01 -8.36 -9.03
C THR A 185 3.51 -8.83 -7.67
N LEU A 186 3.26 -8.03 -6.66
CA LEU A 186 3.63 -8.39 -5.29
C LEU A 186 2.86 -9.62 -4.80
N VAL A 187 1.59 -9.76 -5.16
CA VAL A 187 0.77 -10.90 -4.75
C VAL A 187 1.24 -12.21 -5.40
N GLU A 188 1.86 -12.16 -6.57
CA GLU A 188 2.46 -13.34 -7.20
C GLU A 188 3.73 -13.77 -6.47
N HIS A 189 4.60 -12.82 -6.06
CA HIS A 189 5.91 -13.10 -5.46
C HIS A 189 5.86 -13.27 -3.93
N HIS A 190 5.11 -12.40 -3.24
CA HIS A 190 4.99 -12.35 -1.78
C HIS A 190 3.50 -12.29 -1.36
N PRO A 191 2.73 -13.36 -1.60
CA PRO A 191 1.29 -13.37 -1.34
C PRO A 191 0.92 -13.00 0.11
N ASP A 192 1.74 -13.38 1.07
CA ASP A 192 1.53 -13.11 2.49
C ASP A 192 1.81 -11.64 2.88
N LEU A 193 2.55 -10.90 2.06
CA LEU A 193 2.91 -9.50 2.30
C LEU A 193 2.13 -8.53 1.41
N ALA A 194 1.41 -9.03 0.41
CA ALA A 194 0.70 -8.20 -0.55
C ALA A 194 -0.64 -7.70 -0.01
N VAL A 195 -0.83 -6.39 -0.01
CA VAL A 195 -2.13 -5.75 0.17
C VAL A 195 -2.65 -5.32 -1.19
N THR A 196 -3.58 -6.08 -1.75
CA THR A 196 -4.12 -5.86 -3.09
C THR A 196 -5.10 -4.69 -3.10
N ILE A 197 -4.96 -3.77 -4.06
CA ILE A 197 -5.80 -2.58 -4.22
C ILE A 197 -6.25 -2.43 -5.67
N VAL A 198 -7.47 -1.92 -5.89
CA VAL A 198 -7.92 -1.49 -7.20
C VAL A 198 -7.55 -0.02 -7.42
N ASP A 199 -8.00 0.85 -6.54
CA ASP A 199 -7.67 2.28 -6.52
C ASP A 199 -7.45 2.76 -5.08
N ASN A 200 -6.94 3.99 -4.95
CA ASN A 200 -6.86 4.72 -3.70
C ASN A 200 -7.19 6.22 -3.90
N HIS A 201 -7.01 7.03 -2.85
CA HIS A 201 -7.30 8.46 -2.87
C HIS A 201 -6.32 9.26 -3.75
N ASP A 202 -5.14 8.72 -4.06
CA ASP A 202 -4.14 9.36 -4.92
C ASP A 202 -4.24 8.91 -6.38
N THR A 203 -4.79 7.72 -6.66
CA THR A 203 -5.01 7.24 -8.03
C THR A 203 -6.35 7.70 -8.63
N GLN A 204 -7.28 8.15 -7.79
CA GLN A 204 -8.58 8.64 -8.26
C GLN A 204 -8.46 9.86 -9.18
N ARG A 205 -9.50 10.11 -9.98
CA ARG A 205 -9.55 11.24 -10.93
C ARG A 205 -9.29 12.59 -10.27
N GLY A 206 -8.35 13.35 -10.81
CA GLY A 206 -7.96 14.68 -10.36
C GLY A 206 -7.02 14.68 -9.15
N SER A 207 -6.44 13.53 -8.81
CA SER A 207 -5.40 13.40 -7.76
C SER A 207 -3.99 13.36 -8.37
N SER A 208 -2.97 13.39 -7.51
CA SER A 208 -1.57 13.56 -7.91
C SER A 208 -0.99 12.39 -8.71
N LEU A 209 -1.47 11.18 -8.44
CA LEU A 209 -1.04 9.93 -9.08
C LEU A 209 -2.15 9.34 -9.96
N GLU A 210 -2.99 10.21 -10.57
CA GLU A 210 -4.16 9.80 -11.34
C GLU A 210 -3.86 8.64 -12.30
N SER A 211 -4.34 7.46 -11.93
CA SER A 211 -4.25 6.20 -12.68
C SER A 211 -5.46 5.32 -12.40
N ASN A 212 -6.64 5.94 -12.26
CA ASN A 212 -7.84 5.22 -11.86
C ASN A 212 -8.23 4.13 -12.86
N VAL A 213 -8.50 2.93 -12.32
CA VAL A 213 -9.02 1.80 -13.09
C VAL A 213 -10.38 2.19 -13.71
N GLY A 214 -10.57 1.88 -14.98
CA GLY A 214 -11.79 2.23 -15.71
C GLY A 214 -13.05 1.64 -15.08
N ASP A 215 -14.14 2.43 -15.01
CA ASP A 215 -15.39 2.03 -14.33
C ASP A 215 -15.96 0.70 -14.82
N TRP A 216 -15.79 0.37 -16.10
CA TRP A 216 -16.24 -0.90 -16.66
C TRP A 216 -15.44 -2.10 -16.13
N PHE A 217 -14.14 -1.91 -15.81
CA PHE A 217 -13.24 -2.96 -15.33
C PHE A 217 -13.27 -3.12 -13.81
N LYS A 218 -13.64 -2.09 -13.04
CA LYS A 218 -13.68 -2.15 -11.56
C LYS A 218 -14.44 -3.35 -11.00
N PRO A 219 -15.62 -3.77 -11.54
CA PRO A 219 -16.28 -4.98 -11.07
C PRO A 219 -15.42 -6.24 -11.22
N LEU A 220 -14.65 -6.34 -12.31
CA LEU A 220 -13.76 -7.46 -12.58
C LEU A 220 -12.54 -7.41 -11.64
N ALA A 221 -11.94 -6.24 -11.49
CA ALA A 221 -10.81 -6.00 -10.60
C ALA A 221 -11.15 -6.31 -9.13
N TYR A 222 -12.29 -5.82 -8.62
CA TYR A 222 -12.76 -6.18 -7.28
C TYR A 222 -13.12 -7.64 -7.15
N GLY A 223 -13.70 -8.26 -8.20
CA GLY A 223 -13.94 -9.70 -8.23
C GLY A 223 -12.65 -10.50 -8.08
N LEU A 224 -11.61 -10.10 -8.80
CA LEU A 224 -10.28 -10.72 -8.72
C LEU A 224 -9.72 -10.63 -7.29
N ILE A 225 -9.51 -9.41 -6.75
CA ILE A 225 -8.83 -9.25 -5.47
C ILE A 225 -9.66 -9.70 -4.25
N LEU A 226 -11.00 -9.64 -4.33
CA LEU A 226 -11.85 -10.04 -3.20
C LEU A 226 -12.07 -11.56 -3.13
N LEU A 227 -12.01 -12.29 -4.25
CA LEU A 227 -12.37 -13.71 -4.28
C LEU A 227 -11.17 -14.65 -4.39
N MET A 228 -10.01 -14.16 -4.86
CA MET A 228 -8.80 -14.97 -4.90
C MET A 228 -8.29 -15.32 -3.49
N LYS A 229 -7.47 -16.38 -3.41
CA LYS A 229 -6.90 -16.90 -2.16
C LYS A 229 -5.83 -15.97 -1.60
N GLU A 230 -4.93 -15.57 -2.48
CA GLU A 230 -3.72 -14.87 -2.11
C GLU A 230 -3.94 -13.35 -1.94
N GLY A 231 -3.11 -12.72 -1.12
CA GLY A 231 -3.16 -11.29 -0.85
C GLY A 231 -4.24 -10.87 0.14
N TYR A 232 -4.06 -9.68 0.69
CA TYR A 232 -5.00 -9.04 1.63
C TYR A 232 -5.73 -7.89 0.91
N PRO A 233 -7.01 -8.04 0.52
CA PRO A 233 -7.69 -7.03 -0.28
C PRO A 233 -8.04 -5.79 0.54
N CYS A 234 -7.71 -4.62 -0.02
CA CYS A 234 -8.06 -3.32 0.52
C CYS A 234 -9.05 -2.62 -0.42
N LEU A 235 -10.23 -2.31 0.11
CA LEU A 235 -11.30 -1.65 -0.62
C LEU A 235 -11.16 -0.13 -0.52
N PHE A 236 -11.12 0.56 -1.65
CA PHE A 236 -11.11 2.01 -1.66
C PHE A 236 -12.48 2.59 -1.27
N TYR A 237 -12.47 3.46 -0.26
CA TYR A 237 -13.68 4.12 0.25
C TYR A 237 -14.46 4.85 -0.85
N GLY A 238 -13.75 5.53 -1.78
CA GLY A 238 -14.36 6.26 -2.87
C GLY A 238 -15.10 5.37 -3.87
N ASP A 239 -14.62 4.16 -4.11
CA ASP A 239 -15.29 3.18 -4.97
C ASP A 239 -16.54 2.57 -4.35
N TYR A 240 -16.63 2.58 -3.02
CA TYR A 240 -17.81 2.09 -2.31
C TYR A 240 -18.85 3.18 -2.06
N TYR A 241 -18.44 4.31 -1.46
CA TYR A 241 -19.36 5.37 -1.04
C TYR A 241 -19.51 6.50 -2.04
N GLY A 242 -18.58 6.63 -3.00
CA GLY A 242 -18.50 7.73 -3.95
C GLY A 242 -17.51 8.83 -3.55
N ILE A 243 -17.31 9.77 -4.47
CA ILE A 243 -16.29 10.83 -4.37
C ILE A 243 -16.98 12.17 -4.58
N LYS A 244 -16.61 13.18 -3.79
CA LYS A 244 -17.09 14.58 -3.92
C LYS A 244 -18.62 14.71 -3.94
N GLY A 245 -19.34 13.85 -3.23
CA GLY A 245 -20.81 13.87 -3.12
C GLY A 245 -21.53 13.11 -4.24
N GLU A 246 -20.82 12.56 -5.20
CA GLU A 246 -21.36 11.65 -6.20
C GLU A 246 -21.39 10.23 -5.66
N LYS A 247 -22.51 9.51 -5.84
CA LYS A 247 -22.63 8.13 -5.41
C LYS A 247 -21.83 7.20 -6.31
N SER A 248 -21.18 6.21 -5.73
CA SER A 248 -20.49 5.18 -6.49
C SER A 248 -21.49 4.32 -7.28
N PRO A 249 -21.22 4.02 -8.56
CA PRO A 249 -21.99 3.03 -9.32
C PRO A 249 -21.67 1.59 -8.89
N HIS A 250 -20.60 1.38 -8.12
CA HIS A 250 -20.04 0.05 -7.82
C HIS A 250 -20.49 -0.53 -6.47
N THR A 251 -21.14 0.26 -5.59
CA THR A 251 -21.56 -0.16 -4.25
C THR A 251 -22.26 -1.52 -4.26
N ARG A 252 -23.25 -1.69 -5.15
CA ARG A 252 -24.03 -2.94 -5.18
C ARG A 252 -23.20 -4.16 -5.57
N ILE A 253 -22.32 -4.04 -6.55
CA ILE A 253 -21.47 -5.20 -6.96
C ILE A 253 -20.45 -5.52 -5.88
N ILE A 254 -19.87 -4.50 -5.25
CA ILE A 254 -18.93 -4.68 -4.14
C ILE A 254 -19.61 -5.40 -2.96
N ASP A 255 -20.85 -5.02 -2.60
CA ASP A 255 -21.63 -5.73 -1.56
C ASP A 255 -21.80 -7.22 -1.89
N ILE A 256 -22.11 -7.55 -3.15
CA ILE A 256 -22.24 -8.94 -3.61
C ILE A 256 -20.92 -9.69 -3.47
N LEU A 257 -19.82 -9.07 -3.89
CA LEU A 257 -18.49 -9.66 -3.84
C LEU A 257 -18.01 -9.86 -2.38
N LEU A 258 -18.27 -8.90 -1.50
CA LEU A 258 -17.98 -9.03 -0.06
C LEU A 258 -18.79 -10.15 0.58
N ASP A 259 -20.07 -10.29 0.22
CA ASP A 259 -20.90 -11.39 0.69
C ASP A 259 -20.42 -12.75 0.17
N ALA A 260 -20.04 -12.80 -1.12
CA ALA A 260 -19.46 -13.99 -1.72
C ALA A 260 -18.11 -14.37 -1.07
N ARG A 261 -17.22 -13.39 -0.84
CA ARG A 261 -15.96 -13.61 -0.12
C ARG A 261 -16.21 -14.27 1.24
N ARG A 262 -17.13 -13.69 2.03
CA ARG A 262 -17.42 -14.15 3.38
C ARG A 262 -18.04 -15.53 3.43
N LYS A 263 -18.82 -15.92 2.40
CA LYS A 263 -19.57 -17.17 2.39
C LYS A 263 -18.90 -18.30 1.62
N TYR A 264 -18.19 -17.96 0.54
CA TYR A 264 -17.80 -18.97 -0.44
C TYR A 264 -16.30 -19.00 -0.78
N ALA A 265 -15.54 -17.94 -0.49
CA ALA A 265 -14.14 -17.85 -0.94
C ALA A 265 -13.16 -18.57 0.02
N TYR A 266 -13.40 -19.87 0.23
CA TYR A 266 -12.60 -20.74 1.10
C TYR A 266 -11.95 -21.89 0.34
N GLY A 267 -11.04 -22.60 1.01
CA GLY A 267 -10.30 -23.72 0.46
C GLY A 267 -9.19 -23.31 -0.49
N ASP A 268 -8.68 -24.28 -1.25
CA ASP A 268 -7.61 -24.06 -2.20
C ASP A 268 -8.09 -23.32 -3.46
N GLN A 269 -7.14 -22.78 -4.23
CA GLN A 269 -7.40 -22.12 -5.50
C GLN A 269 -6.84 -22.95 -6.65
N ILE A 270 -7.67 -23.16 -7.69
CA ILE A 270 -7.29 -23.79 -8.94
C ILE A 270 -7.44 -22.75 -10.04
N GLU A 271 -6.34 -22.39 -10.69
CA GLU A 271 -6.28 -21.31 -11.65
C GLU A 271 -6.47 -21.80 -13.09
N TYR A 272 -7.12 -20.95 -13.88
CA TYR A 272 -7.34 -21.11 -15.33
C TYR A 272 -6.98 -19.80 -16.04
N PHE A 273 -5.71 -19.43 -15.94
CA PHE A 273 -5.15 -18.22 -16.58
C PHE A 273 -4.46 -18.62 -17.91
N ASP A 274 -5.20 -19.31 -18.76
CA ASP A 274 -4.73 -19.98 -19.98
C ASP A 274 -5.32 -19.39 -21.28
N HIS A 275 -6.13 -18.31 -21.18
CA HIS A 275 -6.73 -17.66 -22.35
C HIS A 275 -6.56 -16.14 -22.27
N PRO A 276 -6.15 -15.46 -23.37
CA PRO A 276 -5.80 -14.04 -23.31
C PRO A 276 -6.97 -13.12 -22.93
N SER A 277 -8.20 -13.49 -23.27
CA SER A 277 -9.37 -12.62 -22.98
C SER A 277 -10.32 -13.19 -21.94
N THR A 278 -10.07 -14.38 -21.39
CA THR A 278 -10.96 -15.01 -20.40
C THR A 278 -10.16 -15.83 -19.43
N ILE A 279 -10.10 -15.42 -18.19
CA ILE A 279 -9.43 -16.11 -17.10
C ILE A 279 -10.40 -16.38 -15.95
N GLY A 280 -9.99 -17.21 -15.01
CA GLY A 280 -10.75 -17.46 -13.81
C GLY A 280 -10.07 -18.42 -12.87
N PHE A 281 -10.70 -18.69 -11.76
CA PHE A 281 -10.26 -19.65 -10.77
C PHE A 281 -11.44 -20.28 -10.04
N ILE A 282 -11.16 -21.42 -9.42
CA ILE A 282 -12.07 -22.11 -8.50
C ILE A 282 -11.49 -22.00 -7.11
N ARG A 283 -12.33 -21.66 -6.13
CA ARG A 283 -12.07 -21.90 -4.71
C ARG A 283 -12.79 -23.18 -4.35
N THR A 284 -12.06 -24.16 -3.80
CA THR A 284 -12.59 -25.53 -3.59
C THR A 284 -13.60 -25.66 -2.48
N GLY A 285 -13.67 -24.65 -1.61
CA GLY A 285 -14.36 -24.77 -0.32
C GLY A 285 -13.56 -25.60 0.68
N ASP A 286 -14.04 -25.67 1.91
CA ASP A 286 -13.45 -26.49 2.97
C ASP A 286 -14.55 -27.03 3.92
N GLU A 287 -14.16 -27.97 4.80
CA GLU A 287 -15.07 -28.61 5.73
C GLU A 287 -15.50 -27.68 6.89
N GLU A 288 -14.68 -26.68 7.23
CA GLU A 288 -14.98 -25.73 8.31
C GLU A 288 -16.09 -24.77 7.89
N HIS A 289 -16.19 -24.50 6.56
CA HIS A 289 -17.18 -23.61 5.96
C HIS A 289 -18.11 -24.41 5.03
N ASN A 290 -18.96 -25.24 5.62
CA ASN A 290 -19.83 -26.12 4.88
C ASN A 290 -20.68 -25.38 3.82
N GLY A 291 -20.63 -25.86 2.58
CA GLY A 291 -21.29 -25.24 1.43
C GLY A 291 -20.52 -24.05 0.85
N SER A 292 -19.26 -23.85 1.25
CA SER A 292 -18.33 -22.92 0.61
C SER A 292 -17.81 -23.45 -0.71
N GLY A 293 -17.02 -22.64 -1.41
CA GLY A 293 -16.52 -22.89 -2.74
C GLY A 293 -17.22 -21.98 -3.77
N LEU A 294 -16.46 -21.53 -4.76
CA LEU A 294 -16.98 -20.68 -5.83
C LEU A 294 -16.15 -20.85 -7.11
N VAL A 295 -16.74 -20.43 -8.21
CA VAL A 295 -16.05 -20.19 -9.47
C VAL A 295 -16.10 -18.72 -9.79
N PHE A 296 -14.93 -18.12 -10.04
CA PHE A 296 -14.79 -16.78 -10.57
C PHE A 296 -14.33 -16.82 -12.00
N LEU A 297 -15.02 -16.09 -12.88
CA LEU A 297 -14.64 -15.90 -14.28
C LEU A 297 -14.69 -14.43 -14.62
N MET A 298 -13.69 -13.94 -15.36
CA MET A 298 -13.68 -12.60 -15.90
C MET A 298 -13.26 -12.62 -17.37
N SER A 299 -13.82 -11.67 -18.12
CA SER A 299 -13.48 -11.47 -19.54
C SER A 299 -13.39 -10.00 -19.85
N ASN A 300 -12.42 -9.59 -20.66
CA ASN A 300 -12.27 -8.23 -21.20
C ASN A 300 -12.78 -8.09 -22.64
N ASP A 301 -13.43 -9.11 -23.20
CA ASP A 301 -14.06 -9.12 -24.51
C ASP A 301 -15.58 -9.30 -24.38
N GLU A 302 -16.32 -9.16 -25.49
CA GLU A 302 -17.80 -9.20 -25.55
C GLU A 302 -18.41 -10.49 -25.01
N ALA A 303 -17.73 -11.63 -25.19
CA ALA A 303 -18.16 -12.92 -24.64
C ALA A 303 -16.93 -13.81 -24.38
N GLY A 304 -16.97 -14.53 -23.27
CA GLY A 304 -15.98 -15.52 -22.90
C GLY A 304 -16.63 -16.79 -22.35
N SER A 305 -16.04 -17.94 -22.62
CA SER A 305 -16.44 -19.21 -22.02
C SER A 305 -15.20 -19.99 -21.61
N LYS A 306 -15.32 -20.79 -20.54
CA LYS A 306 -14.23 -21.59 -20.04
C LYS A 306 -14.76 -22.93 -19.54
N ILE A 307 -14.02 -23.98 -19.83
CA ILE A 307 -14.30 -25.31 -19.28
C ILE A 307 -13.46 -25.48 -18.03
N CYS A 308 -14.11 -25.57 -16.89
CA CYS A 308 -13.49 -25.78 -15.59
C CYS A 308 -13.85 -27.17 -15.06
N LEU A 309 -12.89 -27.88 -14.49
CA LEU A 309 -13.14 -29.15 -13.80
C LEU A 309 -13.58 -28.83 -12.37
N LEU A 310 -14.87 -29.04 -12.09
CA LEU A 310 -15.43 -28.94 -10.76
C LEU A 310 -15.39 -30.32 -10.09
N TYR A 311 -14.53 -30.51 -9.11
CA TYR A 311 -14.58 -31.67 -8.23
C TYR A 311 -15.42 -31.29 -7.02
N THR A 312 -16.66 -31.81 -6.95
CA THR A 312 -17.44 -31.78 -5.72
C THR A 312 -17.21 -33.11 -4.99
N SER A 313 -17.11 -33.09 -3.67
CA SER A 313 -16.91 -34.30 -2.85
C SER A 313 -17.98 -35.39 -3.06
N ASP A 314 -19.12 -35.03 -3.63
CA ASP A 314 -20.23 -35.95 -3.90
C ASP A 314 -20.17 -36.59 -5.30
N ALA A 315 -19.25 -36.20 -6.18
CA ALA A 315 -19.12 -36.76 -7.52
C ALA A 315 -18.18 -37.97 -7.58
N ALA A 316 -17.48 -38.31 -6.51
CA ALA A 316 -16.51 -39.41 -6.45
C ALA A 316 -17.17 -40.78 -6.15
N ASP A 317 -18.41 -40.81 -5.68
CA ASP A 317 -19.08 -42.04 -5.29
C ASP A 317 -20.04 -42.63 -6.37
N ASP A 318 -20.20 -41.94 -7.52
CA ASP A 318 -21.11 -42.38 -8.60
C ASP A 318 -20.40 -42.75 -9.94
N LEU A 319 -19.09 -43.12 -9.93
CA LEU A 319 -18.40 -43.67 -11.10
C LEU A 319 -17.87 -45.08 -10.85
#